data_9648149168a5de872559f25fe59f49ef
#
_entry.id   9648149168a5de872559f25fe59f49ef
#
_cell.length_a   1.000
_cell.length_b   1.000
_cell.length_c   1.000
_cell.angle_alpha   90.00
_cell.angle_beta   90.00
_cell.angle_gamma   90.00
#
_symmetry.space_group_name_H-M   'P 1'
#
loop_
_entity.id
_entity.type
_entity.pdbx_description
1 polymer ?
#
loop_
_entity_poly.entity_id
_entity_poly.type
_entity_poly.pdbx_seq_one_letter_code
_entity_poly.pdbx_strand_id
1 'polypeptide(L)'
;MTLKSHEARIEMLTTIGRLFPVEVWKPRSPFETLVHTILSQNTNNRNSDAAMRKLRKRYKIVPKVLAKARINDLVPCIRTAGLYTSKAPRIKQVSKIIEEQYGGRLSPILNLPYAQAKEKLMSLPGVGPKTADILMAFVAKHPVIPVDTHVARVTKRLGIAPRNADYEKVRLSLEALIPPKKRVRVHLSIIEFGRRICKAPKPVCQICPVHEACPSSTA
;
A
#
# COMPACT_ATOMS: atom_id res chain seq x y z
N MET A 1 7.40 29.16 12.51
CA MET A 1 6.31 28.19 12.29
C MET A 1 6.27 27.25 13.49
N THR A 2 5.35 27.47 14.41
CA THR A 2 5.15 26.66 15.62
C THR A 2 4.85 25.24 15.22
N LEU A 3 5.69 24.29 15.66
CA LEU A 3 5.40 22.85 15.57
C LEU A 3 4.07 22.63 16.32
N LYS A 4 2.99 22.36 15.57
CA LYS A 4 1.70 22.07 16.18
C LYS A 4 1.86 20.91 17.14
N SER A 5 1.22 21.02 18.31
CA SER A 5 1.38 20.08 19.42
C SER A 5 1.14 18.63 18.99
N HIS A 6 1.68 17.69 19.75
CA HIS A 6 1.45 16.26 19.56
C HIS A 6 -0.06 15.93 19.53
N GLU A 7 -0.83 16.57 20.39
CA GLU A 7 -2.27 16.45 20.49
C GLU A 7 -3.00 16.89 19.23
N ALA A 8 -2.66 18.06 18.67
CA ALA A 8 -3.27 18.54 17.43
C ALA A 8 -3.07 17.57 16.23
N ARG A 9 -1.91 16.89 16.17
CA ARG A 9 -1.66 15.88 15.14
C ARG A 9 -2.52 14.64 15.32
N ILE A 10 -2.71 14.18 16.57
CA ILE A 10 -3.60 13.06 16.90
C ILE A 10 -5.04 13.44 16.57
N GLU A 11 -5.46 14.63 16.89
CA GLU A 11 -6.82 15.12 16.61
C GLU A 11 -7.11 15.17 15.12
N MET A 12 -6.18 15.70 14.30
CA MET A 12 -6.32 15.69 12.84
C MET A 12 -6.49 14.26 12.30
N LEU A 13 -5.67 13.31 12.76
CA LEU A 13 -5.77 11.91 12.33
C LEU A 13 -7.06 11.25 12.79
N THR A 14 -7.53 11.57 14.00
CA THR A 14 -8.79 11.07 14.55
C THR A 14 -9.98 11.60 13.76
N THR A 15 -9.98 12.88 13.43
CA THR A 15 -11.01 13.53 12.61
C THR A 15 -11.06 12.93 11.21
N ILE A 16 -9.90 12.73 10.57
CA ILE A 16 -9.81 12.04 9.26
C ILE A 16 -10.36 10.61 9.36
N GLY A 17 -9.96 9.87 10.40
CA GLY A 17 -10.43 8.49 10.60
C GLY A 17 -11.95 8.37 10.80
N ARG A 18 -12.56 9.35 11.46
CA ARG A 18 -14.01 9.44 11.71
C ARG A 18 -14.80 9.85 10.46
N LEU A 19 -14.34 10.85 9.72
CA LEU A 19 -15.07 11.42 8.58
C LEU A 19 -14.83 10.68 7.26
N PHE A 20 -13.77 9.88 7.18
CA PHE A 20 -13.45 9.06 6.01
C PHE A 20 -13.35 7.58 6.40
N PRO A 21 -14.44 6.99 6.94
CA PRO A 21 -14.43 5.58 7.32
C PRO A 21 -14.29 4.70 6.07
N VAL A 22 -13.46 3.66 6.18
CA VAL A 22 -13.24 2.69 5.10
C VAL A 22 -13.32 1.29 5.66
N GLU A 23 -13.99 0.42 4.94
CA GLU A 23 -14.00 -1.00 5.23
C GLU A 23 -12.64 -1.63 4.94
N VAL A 24 -12.13 -2.39 5.90
CA VAL A 24 -10.87 -3.12 5.72
C VAL A 24 -11.15 -4.37 4.90
N TRP A 25 -10.68 -4.39 3.68
CA TRP A 25 -10.82 -5.54 2.81
C TRP A 25 -10.05 -6.78 3.34
N LYS A 26 -10.62 -7.95 3.10
CA LYS A 26 -9.98 -9.22 3.48
C LYS A 26 -9.16 -9.76 2.30
N PRO A 27 -7.88 -10.08 2.49
CA PRO A 27 -7.08 -10.71 1.45
C PRO A 27 -7.60 -12.13 1.14
N ARG A 28 -7.60 -12.52 -0.13
CA ARG A 28 -7.99 -13.88 -0.55
C ARG A 28 -6.91 -14.89 -0.21
N SER A 29 -5.67 -14.61 -0.63
CA SER A 29 -4.49 -15.38 -0.25
C SER A 29 -3.26 -14.47 -0.22
N PRO A 30 -2.20 -14.85 0.51
CA PRO A 30 -0.95 -14.08 0.55
C PRO A 30 -0.36 -13.83 -0.84
N PHE A 31 -0.26 -14.87 -1.66
CA PHE A 31 0.30 -14.77 -3.00
C PHE A 31 -0.58 -13.95 -3.96
N GLU A 32 -1.88 -14.12 -3.90
CA GLU A 32 -2.81 -13.32 -4.69
C GLU A 32 -2.74 -11.83 -4.32
N THR A 33 -2.57 -11.52 -3.03
CA THR A 33 -2.35 -10.15 -2.55
C THR A 33 -1.05 -9.57 -3.10
N LEU A 34 0.04 -10.34 -3.13
CA LEU A 34 1.30 -9.93 -3.72
C LEU A 34 1.14 -9.60 -5.22
N VAL A 35 0.53 -10.51 -5.99
CA VAL A 35 0.29 -10.30 -7.43
C VAL A 35 -0.56 -9.05 -7.66
N HIS A 36 -1.66 -8.90 -6.91
CA HIS A 36 -2.53 -7.72 -7.03
C HIS A 36 -1.78 -6.43 -6.67
N THR A 37 -0.93 -6.45 -5.65
CA THR A 37 -0.12 -5.29 -5.26
C THR A 37 0.90 -4.92 -6.34
N ILE A 38 1.54 -5.89 -6.99
CA ILE A 38 2.40 -5.65 -8.16
C ILE A 38 1.59 -5.03 -9.32
N LEU A 39 0.39 -5.54 -9.59
CA LEU A 39 -0.48 -4.98 -10.62
C LEU A 39 -0.91 -3.54 -10.30
N SER A 40 -1.10 -3.19 -9.03
CA SER A 40 -1.53 -1.85 -8.60
C SER A 40 -0.43 -0.78 -8.65
N GLN A 41 0.84 -1.15 -8.87
CA GLN A 41 1.94 -0.19 -8.97
C GLN A 41 1.75 0.75 -10.19
N ASN A 42 1.89 2.07 -9.96
CA ASN A 42 1.77 3.11 -10.99
C ASN A 42 0.47 3.02 -11.82
N THR A 43 -0.63 2.66 -11.18
CA THR A 43 -1.97 2.65 -11.80
C THR A 43 -3.05 2.91 -10.74
N ASN A 44 -4.30 3.07 -11.17
CA ASN A 44 -5.44 3.21 -10.26
C ASN A 44 -6.06 1.84 -9.93
N ASN A 45 -6.89 1.81 -8.88
CA ASN A 45 -7.54 0.58 -8.42
C ASN A 45 -8.42 -0.06 -9.50
N ARG A 46 -9.20 0.74 -10.26
CA ARG A 46 -10.09 0.25 -11.33
C ARG A 46 -9.31 -0.59 -12.35
N ASN A 47 -8.13 -0.11 -12.74
CA ASN A 47 -7.29 -0.76 -13.73
C ASN A 47 -6.61 -2.03 -13.18
N SER A 48 -6.08 -1.97 -11.95
CA SER A 48 -5.47 -3.16 -11.31
C SER A 48 -6.50 -4.25 -11.04
N ASP A 49 -7.71 -3.88 -10.60
CA ASP A 49 -8.81 -4.83 -10.38
C ASP A 49 -9.28 -5.47 -11.69
N ALA A 50 -9.37 -4.68 -12.77
CA ALA A 50 -9.71 -5.20 -14.10
C ALA A 50 -8.66 -6.20 -14.60
N ALA A 51 -7.37 -5.89 -14.42
CA ALA A 51 -6.27 -6.81 -14.75
C ALA A 51 -6.34 -8.09 -13.91
N MET A 52 -6.56 -7.95 -12.61
CA MET A 52 -6.66 -9.10 -11.71
C MET A 52 -7.86 -10.00 -12.04
N ARG A 53 -9.02 -9.42 -12.40
CA ARG A 53 -10.19 -10.19 -12.89
C ARG A 53 -9.87 -10.97 -14.15
N LYS A 54 -9.20 -10.35 -15.14
CA LYS A 54 -8.80 -11.05 -16.38
C LYS A 54 -7.80 -12.17 -16.09
N LEU A 55 -6.83 -11.92 -15.21
CA LEU A 55 -5.84 -12.92 -14.84
C LEU A 55 -6.48 -14.12 -14.15
N ARG A 56 -7.44 -13.91 -13.22
CA ARG A 56 -8.21 -14.98 -12.56
C ARG A 56 -9.07 -15.81 -13.51
N LYS A 57 -9.60 -15.19 -14.57
CA LYS A 57 -10.38 -15.94 -15.59
C LYS A 57 -9.52 -16.94 -16.35
N ARG A 58 -8.22 -16.67 -16.52
CA ARG A 58 -7.31 -17.50 -17.31
C ARG A 58 -6.45 -18.43 -16.46
N TYR A 59 -6.12 -18.04 -15.23
CA TYR A 59 -5.18 -18.75 -14.36
C TYR A 59 -5.69 -18.88 -12.94
N LYS A 60 -5.44 -20.04 -12.33
CA LYS A 60 -5.44 -20.13 -10.86
C LYS A 60 -4.26 -19.31 -10.33
N ILE A 61 -4.54 -18.35 -9.43
CA ILE A 61 -3.50 -17.44 -8.92
C ILE A 61 -2.70 -18.10 -7.81
N VAL A 62 -1.83 -19.02 -8.21
CA VAL A 62 -0.88 -19.73 -7.34
C VAL A 62 0.50 -19.73 -7.97
N PRO A 63 1.59 -19.80 -7.17
CA PRO A 63 2.97 -19.73 -7.66
C PRO A 63 3.26 -20.76 -8.74
N LYS A 64 2.93 -22.01 -8.52
CA LYS A 64 3.15 -23.13 -9.46
C LYS A 64 2.59 -22.87 -10.87
N VAL A 65 1.43 -22.24 -10.95
CA VAL A 65 0.75 -21.96 -12.22
C VAL A 65 1.38 -20.76 -12.93
N LEU A 66 1.57 -19.64 -12.21
CA LEU A 66 2.10 -18.40 -12.81
C LEU A 66 3.59 -18.50 -13.13
N ALA A 67 4.36 -19.33 -12.43
CA ALA A 67 5.76 -19.63 -12.74
C ALA A 67 5.91 -20.29 -14.12
N LYS A 68 4.96 -21.15 -14.51
CA LYS A 68 4.95 -21.87 -15.79
C LYS A 68 4.27 -21.10 -16.94
N ALA A 69 3.52 -20.03 -16.62
CA ALA A 69 2.80 -19.26 -17.63
C ALA A 69 3.77 -18.60 -18.62
N ARG A 70 3.42 -18.58 -19.91
CA ARG A 70 4.19 -17.86 -20.92
C ARG A 70 3.94 -16.36 -20.78
N ILE A 71 4.98 -15.55 -20.91
CA ILE A 71 4.86 -14.07 -20.77
C ILE A 71 3.86 -13.53 -21.79
N ASN A 72 3.88 -14.01 -23.03
CA ASN A 72 2.97 -13.60 -24.10
C ASN A 72 1.49 -13.88 -23.76
N ASP A 73 1.20 -14.83 -22.89
CA ASP A 73 -0.15 -15.15 -22.42
C ASP A 73 -0.55 -14.34 -21.17
N LEU A 74 0.43 -13.92 -20.35
CA LEU A 74 0.19 -13.05 -19.18
C LEU A 74 -0.09 -11.59 -19.60
N VAL A 75 0.65 -11.08 -20.59
CA VAL A 75 0.56 -9.68 -21.05
C VAL A 75 -0.87 -9.24 -21.40
N PRO A 76 -1.66 -9.99 -22.22
CA PRO A 76 -3.03 -9.60 -22.53
C PRO A 76 -3.93 -9.50 -21.29
N CYS A 77 -3.70 -10.36 -20.29
CA CYS A 77 -4.49 -10.37 -19.05
C CYS A 77 -4.26 -9.12 -18.20
N ILE A 78 -3.01 -8.59 -18.19
CA ILE A 78 -2.62 -7.52 -17.29
C ILE A 78 -2.42 -6.16 -17.98
N ARG A 79 -2.68 -6.04 -19.28
CA ARG A 79 -2.48 -4.81 -20.07
C ARG A 79 -3.16 -3.58 -19.44
N THR A 80 -4.36 -3.75 -18.88
CA THR A 80 -5.09 -2.66 -18.23
C THR A 80 -4.39 -2.10 -17.00
N ALA A 81 -3.50 -2.85 -16.35
CA ALA A 81 -2.74 -2.37 -15.20
C ALA A 81 -1.60 -1.40 -15.57
N GLY A 82 -1.30 -1.20 -16.85
CA GLY A 82 -0.12 -0.44 -17.30
C GLY A 82 1.20 -1.12 -16.97
N LEU A 83 2.29 -0.66 -17.58
CA LEU A 83 3.64 -1.22 -17.37
C LEU A 83 3.69 -2.76 -17.48
N TYR A 84 2.84 -3.33 -18.32
CA TYR A 84 2.64 -4.77 -18.43
C TYR A 84 3.89 -5.50 -18.93
N THR A 85 4.73 -4.85 -19.73
CA THR A 85 6.00 -5.39 -20.21
C THR A 85 7.01 -5.65 -19.10
N SER A 86 6.97 -4.85 -18.04
CA SER A 86 7.80 -5.06 -16.84
C SER A 86 7.08 -5.87 -15.75
N LYS A 87 5.74 -5.74 -15.63
CA LYS A 87 4.97 -6.47 -14.60
C LYS A 87 4.84 -7.96 -14.90
N ALA A 88 4.64 -8.36 -16.16
CA ALA A 88 4.50 -9.78 -16.52
C ALA A 88 5.76 -10.60 -16.19
N PRO A 89 6.98 -10.19 -16.58
CA PRO A 89 8.20 -10.88 -16.14
C PRO A 89 8.37 -10.93 -14.63
N ARG A 90 8.07 -9.82 -13.91
CA ARG A 90 8.16 -9.79 -12.43
C ARG A 90 7.20 -10.77 -11.77
N ILE A 91 5.94 -10.83 -12.22
CA ILE A 91 4.96 -11.78 -11.71
C ILE A 91 5.45 -13.22 -11.94
N LYS A 92 5.94 -13.54 -13.13
CA LYS A 92 6.49 -14.87 -13.43
C LYS A 92 7.70 -15.19 -12.55
N GLN A 93 8.64 -14.28 -12.44
CA GLN A 93 9.87 -14.46 -11.69
C GLN A 93 9.61 -14.62 -10.18
N VAL A 94 8.78 -13.77 -9.59
CA VAL A 94 8.41 -13.89 -8.18
C VAL A 94 7.64 -15.19 -7.91
N SER A 95 6.80 -15.63 -8.86
CA SER A 95 6.11 -16.91 -8.77
C SER A 95 7.08 -18.08 -8.75
N LYS A 96 8.10 -18.05 -9.61
CA LYS A 96 9.15 -19.06 -9.66
C LYS A 96 9.93 -19.15 -8.35
N ILE A 97 10.38 -18.01 -7.83
CA ILE A 97 11.11 -17.94 -6.57
C ILE A 97 10.27 -18.50 -5.40
N ILE A 98 9.00 -18.11 -5.31
CA ILE A 98 8.13 -18.59 -4.23
C ILE A 98 7.86 -20.09 -4.37
N GLU A 99 7.69 -20.62 -5.58
CA GLU A 99 7.52 -22.05 -5.80
C GLU A 99 8.76 -22.84 -5.41
N GLU A 100 9.93 -22.44 -5.90
CA GLU A 100 11.18 -23.18 -5.76
C GLU A 100 11.80 -23.07 -4.35
N GLN A 101 11.79 -21.87 -3.75
CA GLN A 101 12.48 -21.62 -2.48
C GLN A 101 11.56 -21.73 -1.26
N TYR A 102 10.24 -21.57 -1.43
CA TYR A 102 9.28 -21.53 -0.32
C TYR A 102 8.14 -22.54 -0.46
N GLY A 103 8.25 -23.50 -1.38
CA GLY A 103 7.24 -24.56 -1.58
C GLY A 103 5.86 -24.00 -1.95
N GLY A 104 5.82 -22.91 -2.74
CA GLY A 104 4.60 -22.27 -3.18
C GLY A 104 3.86 -21.46 -2.10
N ARG A 105 4.48 -21.18 -0.95
CA ARG A 105 3.85 -20.48 0.18
C ARG A 105 4.64 -19.27 0.62
N LEU A 106 3.95 -18.17 0.96
CA LEU A 106 4.57 -16.98 1.56
C LEU A 106 4.65 -17.04 3.09
N SER A 107 3.95 -17.98 3.73
CA SER A 107 3.95 -18.09 5.19
C SER A 107 5.34 -18.23 5.81
N PRO A 108 6.33 -18.94 5.24
CA PRO A 108 7.68 -18.98 5.80
C PRO A 108 8.33 -17.61 5.93
N ILE A 109 8.00 -16.67 5.02
CA ILE A 109 8.49 -15.28 5.10
C ILE A 109 7.62 -14.47 6.06
N LEU A 110 6.30 -14.55 5.92
CA LEU A 110 5.35 -13.70 6.66
C LEU A 110 5.32 -13.97 8.17
N ASN A 111 5.74 -15.16 8.60
CA ASN A 111 5.81 -15.54 10.02
C ASN A 111 7.13 -15.12 10.69
N LEU A 112 8.09 -14.56 9.96
CA LEU A 112 9.32 -14.02 10.53
C LEU A 112 9.05 -12.72 11.30
N PRO A 113 9.94 -12.32 12.22
CA PRO A 113 9.92 -10.97 12.78
C PRO A 113 9.89 -9.90 11.69
N TYR A 114 9.18 -8.80 11.92
CA TYR A 114 8.87 -7.79 10.88
C TYR A 114 10.09 -7.36 10.05
N ALA A 115 11.20 -7.02 10.69
CA ALA A 115 12.40 -6.56 9.97
C ALA A 115 12.93 -7.62 8.99
N GLN A 116 13.03 -8.87 9.43
CA GLN A 116 13.48 -9.99 8.60
C GLN A 116 12.49 -10.33 7.50
N ALA A 117 11.17 -10.32 7.82
CA ALA A 117 10.13 -10.54 6.83
C ALA A 117 10.15 -9.46 5.75
N LYS A 118 10.28 -8.19 6.13
CA LYS A 118 10.36 -7.06 5.21
C LYS A 118 11.56 -7.15 4.29
N GLU A 119 12.74 -7.45 4.83
CA GLU A 119 13.96 -7.66 4.06
C GLU A 119 13.79 -8.79 3.03
N LYS A 120 13.32 -9.96 3.46
CA LYS A 120 13.05 -11.10 2.55
C LYS A 120 11.98 -10.80 1.51
N LEU A 121 10.93 -10.08 1.85
CA LEU A 121 9.92 -9.64 0.89
C LEU A 121 10.52 -8.68 -0.15
N MET A 122 11.35 -7.74 0.29
CA MET A 122 11.99 -6.74 -0.58
C MET A 122 13.06 -7.35 -1.50
N SER A 123 13.63 -8.51 -1.19
CA SER A 123 14.51 -9.24 -2.10
C SER A 123 13.75 -9.88 -3.29
N LEU A 124 12.41 -9.97 -3.22
CA LEU A 124 11.61 -10.49 -4.31
C LEU A 124 11.47 -9.46 -5.45
N PRO A 125 11.53 -9.89 -6.72
CA PRO A 125 11.40 -9.00 -7.88
C PRO A 125 10.11 -8.17 -7.86
N GLY A 126 10.25 -6.84 -7.94
CA GLY A 126 9.12 -5.93 -7.96
C GLY A 126 8.46 -5.65 -6.60
N VAL A 127 9.08 -6.09 -5.51
CA VAL A 127 8.62 -5.83 -4.15
C VAL A 127 9.47 -4.74 -3.52
N GLY A 128 8.89 -3.54 -3.37
CA GLY A 128 9.48 -2.44 -2.61
C GLY A 128 8.90 -2.33 -1.20
N PRO A 129 9.35 -1.33 -0.40
CA PRO A 129 8.90 -1.15 0.98
C PRO A 129 7.38 -1.12 1.13
N LYS A 130 6.68 -0.37 0.27
CA LYS A 130 5.22 -0.28 0.29
C LYS A 130 4.54 -1.64 0.05
N THR A 131 5.05 -2.43 -0.90
CA THR A 131 4.48 -3.75 -1.21
C THR A 131 4.72 -4.74 -0.07
N ALA A 132 5.91 -4.72 0.54
CA ALA A 132 6.23 -5.51 1.71
C ALA A 132 5.31 -5.17 2.89
N ASP A 133 5.14 -3.88 3.19
CA ASP A 133 4.29 -3.43 4.29
C ASP A 133 2.80 -3.69 4.06
N ILE A 134 2.31 -3.70 2.82
CA ILE A 134 0.94 -4.18 2.50
C ILE A 134 0.77 -5.65 2.88
N LEU A 135 1.73 -6.51 2.54
CA LEU A 135 1.66 -7.93 2.92
C LEU A 135 1.74 -8.11 4.43
N MET A 136 2.63 -7.39 5.10
CA MET A 136 2.75 -7.46 6.55
C MET A 136 1.49 -6.94 7.26
N ALA A 137 0.92 -5.81 6.84
CA ALA A 137 -0.26 -5.22 7.47
C ALA A 137 -1.54 -6.03 7.21
N PHE A 138 -1.82 -6.37 5.96
CA PHE A 138 -3.11 -6.95 5.57
C PHE A 138 -3.14 -8.47 5.64
N VAL A 139 -2.02 -9.14 5.41
CA VAL A 139 -1.93 -10.61 5.40
C VAL A 139 -1.39 -11.14 6.71
N ALA A 140 -0.19 -10.71 7.12
CA ALA A 140 0.44 -11.14 8.36
C ALA A 140 -0.17 -10.49 9.63
N LYS A 141 -1.05 -9.49 9.47
CA LYS A 141 -1.68 -8.72 10.57
C LYS A 141 -0.67 -8.01 11.47
N HIS A 142 0.50 -7.73 10.95
CA HIS A 142 1.49 -6.95 11.67
C HIS A 142 1.04 -5.49 11.79
N PRO A 143 1.23 -4.83 12.93
CA PRO A 143 0.76 -3.46 13.15
C PRO A 143 1.69 -2.42 12.50
N VAL A 144 1.79 -2.44 11.19
CA VAL A 144 2.56 -1.50 10.37
C VAL A 144 1.64 -0.63 9.52
N ILE A 145 2.08 0.57 9.17
CA ILE A 145 1.37 1.48 8.26
C ILE A 145 2.07 1.51 6.91
N PRO A 146 1.49 0.92 5.85
CA PRO A 146 2.05 1.09 4.52
C PRO A 146 1.97 2.56 4.07
N VAL A 147 3.02 3.06 3.41
CA VAL A 147 3.06 4.45 2.93
C VAL A 147 2.96 4.46 1.41
N ASP A 148 1.81 4.87 0.89
CA ASP A 148 1.65 5.14 -0.55
C ASP A 148 1.80 6.65 -0.84
N THR A 149 1.62 7.03 -2.09
CA THR A 149 1.73 8.44 -2.51
C THR A 149 0.70 9.35 -1.83
N HIS A 150 -0.50 8.85 -1.53
CA HIS A 150 -1.52 9.61 -0.78
C HIS A 150 -1.11 9.78 0.68
N VAL A 151 -0.72 8.70 1.34
CA VAL A 151 -0.28 8.70 2.73
C VAL A 151 0.94 9.63 2.90
N ALA A 152 1.97 9.48 2.06
CA ALA A 152 3.16 10.34 2.12
C ALA A 152 2.80 11.83 1.96
N ARG A 153 2.01 12.17 0.95
CA ARG A 153 1.59 13.55 0.69
C ARG A 153 0.80 14.15 1.84
N VAL A 154 -0.24 13.45 2.29
CA VAL A 154 -1.12 13.93 3.37
C VAL A 154 -0.33 14.11 4.66
N THR A 155 0.45 13.11 5.06
CA THR A 155 1.28 13.14 6.27
C THR A 155 2.24 14.33 6.29
N LYS A 156 2.90 14.61 5.16
CA LYS A 156 3.81 15.73 5.01
C LYS A 156 3.09 17.08 5.05
N ARG A 157 1.93 17.20 4.40
CA ARG A 157 1.12 18.43 4.41
C ARG A 157 0.53 18.73 5.78
N LEU A 158 0.13 17.72 6.54
CA LEU A 158 -0.34 17.87 7.92
C LEU A 158 0.79 18.20 8.92
N GLY A 159 2.06 18.23 8.47
CA GLY A 159 3.20 18.50 9.34
C GLY A 159 3.50 17.37 10.33
N ILE A 160 2.99 16.16 10.06
CA ILE A 160 3.26 14.97 10.87
C ILE A 160 4.66 14.44 10.59
N ALA A 161 5.08 14.48 9.32
CA ALA A 161 6.45 14.19 8.92
C ALA A 161 7.07 15.38 8.19
N PRO A 162 8.41 15.55 8.22
CA PRO A 162 9.12 16.56 7.43
C PRO A 162 8.78 16.47 5.94
N ARG A 163 8.85 17.59 5.22
CA ARG A 163 8.56 17.64 3.77
C ARG A 163 9.48 16.73 2.95
N ASN A 164 10.74 16.64 3.33
CA ASN A 164 11.77 15.80 2.70
C ASN A 164 11.86 14.38 3.27
N ALA A 165 10.95 13.99 4.19
CA ALA A 165 10.96 12.66 4.80
C ALA A 165 10.89 11.55 3.73
N ASP A 166 11.71 10.52 3.89
CA ASP A 166 11.62 9.29 3.11
C ASP A 166 10.45 8.39 3.54
N TYR A 167 10.36 7.21 2.97
CA TYR A 167 9.33 6.22 3.27
C TYR A 167 9.30 5.85 4.76
N GLU A 168 10.45 5.48 5.32
CA GLU A 168 10.56 4.99 6.70
C GLU A 168 10.26 6.12 7.71
N LYS A 169 10.75 7.30 7.46
CA LYS A 169 10.48 8.45 8.34
C LYS A 169 8.99 8.80 8.37
N VAL A 170 8.30 8.76 7.21
CA VAL A 170 6.83 8.96 7.15
C VAL A 170 6.11 7.87 7.93
N ARG A 171 6.48 6.60 7.72
CA ARG A 171 5.91 5.45 8.42
C ARG A 171 6.03 5.58 9.93
N LEU A 172 7.26 5.78 10.43
CA LEU A 172 7.53 5.89 11.85
C LEU A 172 6.84 7.10 12.50
N SER A 173 6.77 8.24 11.78
CA SER A 173 6.07 9.44 12.28
C SER A 173 4.57 9.17 12.47
N LEU A 174 3.94 8.39 11.61
CA LEU A 174 2.53 7.99 11.75
C LEU A 174 2.37 6.95 12.87
N GLU A 175 3.24 5.96 12.91
CA GLU A 175 3.16 4.87 13.90
C GLU A 175 3.37 5.35 15.34
N ALA A 176 4.10 6.45 15.54
CA ALA A 176 4.25 7.09 16.83
C ALA A 176 2.96 7.75 17.35
N LEU A 177 2.03 8.12 16.45
CA LEU A 177 0.77 8.80 16.78
C LEU A 177 -0.43 7.84 16.79
N ILE A 178 -0.33 6.71 16.08
CA ILE A 178 -1.48 5.83 15.83
C ILE A 178 -1.32 4.51 16.58
N PRO A 179 -2.24 4.19 17.50
CA PRO A 179 -2.23 2.91 18.21
C PRO A 179 -2.19 1.72 17.25
N PRO A 180 -1.44 0.64 17.54
CA PRO A 180 -1.22 -0.51 16.65
C PRO A 180 -2.50 -1.05 16.02
N LYS A 181 -3.55 -1.25 16.81
CA LYS A 181 -4.85 -1.80 16.35
C LYS A 181 -5.60 -0.90 15.35
N LYS A 182 -5.28 0.41 15.28
CA LYS A 182 -5.95 1.38 14.40
C LYS A 182 -5.18 1.65 13.11
N ARG A 183 -3.93 1.19 12.98
CA ARG A 183 -2.99 1.56 11.90
C ARG A 183 -3.53 1.27 10.51
N VAL A 184 -4.03 0.07 10.27
CA VAL A 184 -4.58 -0.33 8.95
C VAL A 184 -5.80 0.53 8.58
N ARG A 185 -6.71 0.78 9.53
CA ARG A 185 -7.90 1.59 9.28
C ARG A 185 -7.52 3.04 8.97
N VAL A 186 -6.64 3.64 9.76
CA VAL A 186 -6.19 5.02 9.56
C VAL A 186 -5.43 5.17 8.25
N HIS A 187 -4.60 4.19 7.86
CA HIS A 187 -3.96 4.15 6.54
C HIS A 187 -5.00 4.29 5.41
N LEU A 188 -6.07 3.50 5.44
CA LEU A 188 -7.12 3.55 4.41
C LEU A 188 -7.89 4.88 4.43
N SER A 189 -8.19 5.40 5.63
CA SER A 189 -8.86 6.71 5.78
C SER A 189 -8.00 7.86 5.25
N ILE A 190 -6.69 7.84 5.46
CA ILE A 190 -5.77 8.84 4.90
C ILE A 190 -5.75 8.76 3.36
N ILE A 191 -5.78 7.57 2.78
CA ILE A 191 -5.88 7.41 1.31
C ILE A 191 -7.15 8.04 0.79
N GLU A 192 -8.30 7.73 1.40
CA GLU A 192 -9.60 8.26 0.97
C GLU A 192 -9.67 9.78 1.13
N PHE A 193 -9.22 10.32 2.26
CA PHE A 193 -9.06 11.77 2.47
C PHE A 193 -8.15 12.39 1.41
N GLY A 194 -7.02 11.76 1.09
CA GLY A 194 -6.08 12.22 0.07
C GLY A 194 -6.65 12.21 -1.35
N ARG A 195 -7.60 11.31 -1.63
CA ARG A 195 -8.31 11.24 -2.93
C ARG A 195 -9.39 12.31 -3.05
N ARG A 196 -10.13 12.55 -1.99
CA ARG A 196 -11.31 13.42 -2.02
C ARG A 196 -10.99 14.88 -1.71
N ILE A 197 -10.20 15.15 -0.68
CA ILE A 197 -9.94 16.49 -0.13
C ILE A 197 -8.50 16.94 -0.40
N CYS A 198 -7.51 16.25 0.17
CA CYS A 198 -6.11 16.65 0.07
C CYS A 198 -5.46 16.15 -1.24
N LYS A 199 -6.04 16.53 -2.38
CA LYS A 199 -5.61 16.11 -3.72
C LYS A 199 -4.18 16.55 -4.07
N ALA A 200 -3.54 15.85 -5.04
CA ALA A 200 -2.13 16.10 -5.37
C ALA A 200 -1.87 17.52 -5.93
N PRO A 201 -2.44 17.94 -7.07
CA PRO A 201 -2.11 19.25 -7.60
C PRO A 201 -2.80 20.39 -6.82
N LYS A 202 -4.10 20.25 -6.50
CA LYS A 202 -4.90 21.29 -5.85
C LYS A 202 -5.75 20.67 -4.73
N PRO A 203 -5.33 20.80 -3.46
CA PRO A 203 -6.16 20.39 -2.33
C PRO A 203 -7.38 21.32 -2.19
N VAL A 204 -8.50 20.79 -1.68
CA VAL A 204 -9.72 21.55 -1.47
C VAL A 204 -9.75 21.99 0.00
N CYS A 205 -8.89 22.98 0.36
CA CYS A 205 -8.68 23.41 1.73
C CYS A 205 -9.93 24.07 2.34
N GLN A 206 -10.76 24.75 1.56
CA GLN A 206 -11.97 25.45 2.01
C GLN A 206 -13.01 24.51 2.66
N ILE A 207 -13.05 23.25 2.26
CA ILE A 207 -13.95 22.23 2.84
C ILE A 207 -13.19 21.18 3.66
N CYS A 208 -11.91 21.40 3.93
CA CYS A 208 -11.08 20.44 4.64
C CYS A 208 -11.41 20.46 6.14
N PRO A 209 -11.81 19.34 6.75
CA PRO A 209 -12.23 19.31 8.16
C PRO A 209 -11.08 19.54 9.15
N VAL A 210 -9.84 19.64 8.67
CA VAL A 210 -8.64 19.87 9.50
C VAL A 210 -7.85 21.11 9.02
N HIS A 211 -8.48 22.01 8.24
CA HIS A 211 -7.78 23.13 7.62
C HIS A 211 -7.15 24.09 8.65
N GLU A 212 -7.87 24.39 9.74
CA GLU A 212 -7.39 25.29 10.81
C GLU A 212 -6.09 24.76 11.48
N ALA A 213 -6.05 23.43 11.68
CA ALA A 213 -4.89 22.78 12.26
C ALA A 213 -3.79 22.44 11.23
N CYS A 214 -4.03 22.53 9.93
CA CYS A 214 -3.09 22.12 8.90
C CYS A 214 -2.05 23.21 8.57
N PRO A 215 -0.74 22.95 8.71
CA PRO A 215 0.31 23.96 8.40
C PRO A 215 0.47 24.22 6.90
N SER A 216 -0.17 23.42 6.04
CA SER A 216 -0.16 23.59 4.58
C SER A 216 -1.52 24.05 4.04
N SER A 217 -2.43 24.49 4.91
CA SER A 217 -3.73 25.02 4.49
C SER A 217 -3.56 26.30 3.66
N THR A 218 -4.41 26.43 2.65
CA THR A 218 -4.55 27.64 1.81
C THR A 218 -5.99 28.18 1.90
N ALA A 219 -6.75 27.74 2.92
CA ALA A 219 -8.07 28.26 3.25
C ALA A 219 -7.96 29.52 4.07
#